data_59bc5c8235f5a958cf9a2e968f704971
#
_entry.id   59bc5c8235f5a958cf9a2e968f704971
#
_cell.length_a   1.000
_cell.length_b   1.000
_cell.length_c   1.000
_cell.angle_alpha   90.00
_cell.angle_beta   90.00
_cell.angle_gamma   90.00
#
_symmetry.space_group_name_H-M   'P 1'
#
loop_
_entity.id
_entity.type
_entity.pdbx_description
1 polymer ?
#
loop_
_entity_poly.entity_id
_entity_poly.type
_entity_poly.pdbx_seq_one_letter_code
_entity_poly.pdbx_strand_id
1 'polypeptide(L)'
;MPKFQLTERVAIVTGGSRGLGVAIAGGLAEQGAKVVLSSRKQEDLDREADRLNERFPGSAVAIAAYAGRPDDLGRLVERTMERFGRIDVLVNNAGTNPYFGPLIDADLAVWDKTFEVNLRGYLVLTQLVYRAWMEQHGGAVLNIASTGGLRPSVGLGVYDVTKAGVIMLTRQLARELGGRVRVNCIAPGLFKTRFAEALWSNEAVLERVVQGNPFGRIGNPEEIAGAAVFLVSDAASYVNGQVLVIDGGGTGEG
;
A
#
# COMPACT_ATOMS: atom_id res chain seq x y z
N MET A 1 -19.41 18.75 -3.59
CA MET A 1 -18.03 18.56 -4.09
C MET A 1 -17.98 17.25 -4.85
N PRO A 2 -17.15 17.11 -5.90
CA PRO A 2 -16.95 15.81 -6.56
C PRO A 2 -16.46 14.81 -5.54
N LYS A 3 -17.07 13.61 -5.50
CA LYS A 3 -16.85 12.59 -4.46
C LYS A 3 -15.42 12.02 -4.42
N PHE A 4 -14.64 12.17 -5.49
CA PHE A 4 -13.26 11.68 -5.62
C PHE A 4 -12.20 12.71 -5.25
N GLN A 5 -12.57 13.98 -5.05
CA GLN A 5 -11.61 15.02 -4.70
C GLN A 5 -11.01 14.80 -3.30
N LEU A 6 -9.71 15.06 -3.20
CA LEU A 6 -8.91 14.98 -1.98
C LEU A 6 -8.26 16.31 -1.62
N THR A 7 -8.83 17.42 -2.12
CA THR A 7 -8.35 18.77 -1.82
C THR A 7 -8.28 18.97 -0.29
N GLU A 8 -7.20 19.57 0.20
CA GLU A 8 -6.93 19.78 1.63
C GLU A 8 -6.67 18.48 2.45
N ARG A 9 -6.69 17.30 1.83
CA ARG A 9 -6.34 16.05 2.51
C ARG A 9 -4.83 15.82 2.48
N VAL A 10 -4.30 15.30 3.58
CA VAL A 10 -2.90 14.88 3.71
C VAL A 10 -2.84 13.36 3.73
N ALA A 11 -2.03 12.78 2.84
CA ALA A 11 -1.87 11.34 2.69
C ALA A 11 -0.43 10.91 2.97
N ILE A 12 -0.21 9.94 3.85
CA ILE A 12 1.07 9.23 3.95
C ILE A 12 1.02 8.00 3.05
N VAL A 13 2.03 7.82 2.19
CA VAL A 13 2.18 6.65 1.32
C VAL A 13 3.53 5.97 1.61
N THR A 14 3.51 4.81 2.27
CA THR A 14 4.71 4.02 2.51
C THR A 14 5.12 3.21 1.27
N GLY A 15 6.41 2.96 1.08
CA GLY A 15 6.90 2.37 -0.17
C GLY A 15 6.75 3.30 -1.38
N GLY A 16 6.70 4.62 -1.13
CA GLY A 16 6.44 5.68 -2.10
C GLY A 16 7.62 6.07 -3.00
N SER A 17 8.68 5.27 -3.08
CA SER A 17 9.84 5.57 -3.94
C SER A 17 9.83 4.84 -5.28
N ARG A 18 8.86 3.96 -5.56
CA ARG A 18 8.74 3.20 -6.82
C ARG A 18 7.44 2.39 -6.90
N GLY A 19 7.12 1.92 -8.11
CA GLY A 19 6.04 0.95 -8.38
C GLY A 19 4.67 1.42 -7.91
N LEU A 20 3.91 0.54 -7.26
CA LEU A 20 2.53 0.83 -6.85
C LEU A 20 2.43 2.05 -5.92
N GLY A 21 3.40 2.24 -5.00
CA GLY A 21 3.38 3.37 -4.09
C GLY A 21 3.46 4.72 -4.81
N VAL A 22 4.31 4.84 -5.83
CA VAL A 22 4.41 6.05 -6.66
C VAL A 22 3.14 6.27 -7.47
N ALA A 23 2.58 5.22 -8.08
CA ALA A 23 1.36 5.30 -8.85
C ALA A 23 0.16 5.74 -7.99
N ILE A 24 0.03 5.16 -6.78
CA ILE A 24 -1.00 5.57 -5.82
C ILE A 24 -0.80 7.04 -5.42
N ALA A 25 0.43 7.43 -5.05
CA ALA A 25 0.75 8.80 -4.68
C ALA A 25 0.41 9.80 -5.80
N GLY A 26 0.72 9.44 -7.06
CA GLY A 26 0.36 10.22 -8.23
C GLY A 26 -1.15 10.43 -8.37
N GLY A 27 -1.93 9.35 -8.23
CA GLY A 27 -3.38 9.44 -8.30
C GLY A 27 -4.00 10.28 -7.17
N LEU A 28 -3.45 10.20 -5.94
CA LEU A 28 -3.89 11.03 -4.83
C LEU A 28 -3.55 12.52 -5.05
N ALA A 29 -2.34 12.82 -5.55
CA ALA A 29 -1.91 14.17 -5.87
C ALA A 29 -2.74 14.79 -7.00
N GLU A 30 -3.09 14.01 -8.03
CA GLU A 30 -3.98 14.43 -9.13
C GLU A 30 -5.37 14.84 -8.63
N GLN A 31 -5.86 14.23 -7.54
CA GLN A 31 -7.12 14.59 -6.89
C GLN A 31 -6.97 15.72 -5.84
N GLY A 32 -5.79 16.34 -5.76
CA GLY A 32 -5.54 17.53 -4.92
C GLY A 32 -5.02 17.22 -3.52
N ALA A 33 -4.65 15.98 -3.20
CA ALA A 33 -4.04 15.64 -1.91
C ALA A 33 -2.61 16.18 -1.78
N LYS A 34 -2.20 16.51 -0.56
CA LYS A 34 -0.80 16.64 -0.18
C LYS A 34 -0.28 15.25 0.20
N VAL A 35 0.78 14.79 -0.46
CA VAL A 35 1.28 13.42 -0.30
C VAL A 35 2.65 13.41 0.37
N VAL A 36 2.78 12.68 1.44
CA VAL A 36 4.05 12.37 2.11
C VAL A 36 4.52 11.01 1.60
N LEU A 37 5.53 11.01 0.74
CA LEU A 37 6.20 9.80 0.27
C LEU A 37 7.15 9.29 1.34
N SER A 38 7.07 8.01 1.68
CA SER A 38 7.97 7.41 2.66
C SER A 38 8.57 6.09 2.19
N SER A 39 9.86 5.94 2.34
CA SER A 39 10.65 4.70 2.17
C SER A 39 12.01 4.84 2.86
N ARG A 40 12.92 3.86 2.69
CA ARG A 40 14.21 3.83 3.40
C ARG A 40 15.24 4.86 2.93
N LYS A 41 15.21 5.26 1.66
CA LYS A 41 16.22 6.11 1.03
C LYS A 41 15.66 7.47 0.70
N GLN A 42 16.17 8.51 1.34
CA GLN A 42 15.72 9.88 1.13
C GLN A 42 15.90 10.33 -0.32
N GLU A 43 17.06 10.09 -0.93
CA GLU A 43 17.37 10.49 -2.30
C GLU A 43 16.39 9.92 -3.34
N ASP A 44 15.93 8.65 -3.16
CA ASP A 44 14.96 8.04 -4.07
C ASP A 44 13.58 8.70 -3.90
N LEU A 45 13.24 9.10 -2.67
CA LEU A 45 11.99 9.79 -2.36
C LEU A 45 12.00 11.23 -2.88
N ASP A 46 13.13 11.95 -2.74
CA ASP A 46 13.26 13.32 -3.21
C ASP A 46 13.02 13.39 -4.73
N ARG A 47 13.64 12.48 -5.49
CA ARG A 47 13.42 12.38 -6.94
C ARG A 47 11.95 12.16 -7.32
N GLU A 48 11.24 11.31 -6.58
CA GLU A 48 9.83 11.05 -6.87
C GLU A 48 8.93 12.21 -6.40
N ALA A 49 9.28 12.88 -5.29
CA ALA A 49 8.58 14.08 -4.85
C ALA A 49 8.74 15.22 -5.86
N ASP A 50 9.94 15.42 -6.41
CA ASP A 50 10.21 16.42 -7.45
C ASP A 50 9.38 16.13 -8.70
N ARG A 51 9.35 14.88 -9.19
CA ARG A 51 8.52 14.47 -10.35
C ARG A 51 7.02 14.71 -10.13
N LEU A 52 6.53 14.44 -8.94
CA LEU A 52 5.15 14.73 -8.61
C LEU A 52 4.88 16.23 -8.55
N ASN A 53 5.82 17.01 -7.99
CA ASN A 53 5.71 18.46 -7.90
C ASN A 53 5.84 19.16 -9.26
N GLU A 54 6.56 18.58 -10.24
CA GLU A 54 6.54 19.04 -11.62
C GLU A 54 5.15 18.95 -12.26
N ARG A 55 4.42 17.87 -11.95
CA ARG A 55 3.06 17.63 -12.49
C ARG A 55 1.97 18.32 -11.66
N PHE A 56 2.13 18.32 -10.35
CA PHE A 56 1.17 18.83 -9.36
C PHE A 56 1.91 19.70 -8.35
N PRO A 57 2.10 20.98 -8.60
CA PRO A 57 2.96 21.86 -7.81
C PRO A 57 2.65 21.86 -6.32
N GLY A 58 3.67 21.61 -5.50
CA GLY A 58 3.59 21.58 -4.04
C GLY A 58 2.73 20.44 -3.46
N SER A 59 2.45 19.39 -4.23
CA SER A 59 1.63 18.26 -3.78
C SER A 59 2.39 17.20 -3.00
N ALA A 60 3.72 17.09 -3.15
CA ALA A 60 4.49 16.01 -2.58
C ALA A 60 5.66 16.47 -1.72
N VAL A 61 5.92 15.74 -0.64
CA VAL A 61 7.12 15.83 0.19
C VAL A 61 7.70 14.45 0.48
N ALA A 62 8.99 14.38 0.76
CA ALA A 62 9.74 13.16 1.03
C ALA A 62 10.16 13.09 2.50
N ILE A 63 9.83 11.98 3.19
CA ILE A 63 10.28 11.70 4.56
C ILE A 63 10.75 10.26 4.64
N ALA A 64 12.06 10.07 4.82
CA ALA A 64 12.62 8.72 4.95
C ALA A 64 12.18 8.08 6.26
N ALA A 65 11.67 6.83 6.17
CA ALA A 65 11.37 5.97 7.30
C ALA A 65 11.41 4.50 6.87
N TYR A 66 11.93 3.65 7.73
CA TYR A 66 11.92 2.21 7.52
C TYR A 66 10.67 1.60 8.16
N ALA A 67 9.79 1.01 7.35
CA ALA A 67 8.49 0.49 7.79
C ALA A 67 8.57 -0.60 8.89
N GLY A 68 9.71 -1.27 9.04
CA GLY A 68 9.94 -2.25 10.08
C GLY A 68 10.40 -1.67 11.43
N ARG A 69 10.70 -0.37 11.52
CA ARG A 69 11.19 0.27 12.75
C ARG A 69 10.14 1.21 13.34
N PRO A 70 9.58 0.89 14.52
CA PRO A 70 8.60 1.74 15.18
C PRO A 70 9.04 3.19 15.36
N ASP A 71 10.30 3.43 15.75
CA ASP A 71 10.83 4.79 15.95
C ASP A 71 10.88 5.60 14.65
N ASP A 72 11.21 4.96 13.51
CA ASP A 72 11.18 5.62 12.21
C ASP A 72 9.74 6.01 11.84
N LEU A 73 8.77 5.13 12.11
CA LEU A 73 7.36 5.39 11.87
C LEU A 73 6.83 6.50 12.79
N GLY A 74 7.28 6.55 14.05
CA GLY A 74 6.98 7.65 14.97
C GLY A 74 7.43 8.99 14.42
N ARG A 75 8.71 9.09 13.99
CA ARG A 75 9.25 10.30 13.36
C ARG A 75 8.55 10.69 12.07
N LEU A 76 8.12 9.71 11.26
CA LEU A 76 7.35 9.98 10.04
C LEU A 76 6.03 10.70 10.37
N VAL A 77 5.29 10.19 11.35
CA VAL A 77 4.01 10.79 11.78
C VAL A 77 4.24 12.17 12.40
N GLU A 78 5.21 12.32 13.30
CA GLU A 78 5.56 13.58 13.96
C GLU A 78 5.90 14.67 12.91
N ARG A 79 6.83 14.41 11.99
CA ARG A 79 7.21 15.35 10.93
C ARG A 79 6.06 15.67 9.97
N THR A 80 5.16 14.72 9.73
CA THR A 80 3.97 14.98 8.92
C THR A 80 3.01 15.92 9.65
N MET A 81 2.78 15.70 10.95
CA MET A 81 1.94 16.57 11.77
C MET A 81 2.55 17.96 11.93
N GLU A 82 3.85 18.08 12.15
CA GLU A 82 4.55 19.39 12.22
C GLU A 82 4.37 20.20 10.93
N ARG A 83 4.42 19.52 9.77
CA ARG A 83 4.36 20.19 8.47
C ARG A 83 2.96 20.56 8.02
N PHE A 84 1.99 19.70 8.29
CA PHE A 84 0.63 19.82 7.72
C PHE A 84 -0.47 19.94 8.77
N GLY A 85 -0.21 19.63 10.04
CA GLY A 85 -1.19 19.65 11.12
C GLY A 85 -2.28 18.58 11.03
N ARG A 86 -2.19 17.66 10.04
CA ARG A 86 -3.23 16.64 9.78
C ARG A 86 -2.70 15.42 9.01
N ILE A 87 -3.40 14.29 9.14
CA ILE A 87 -3.17 13.06 8.35
C ILE A 87 -4.53 12.40 8.09
N ASP A 88 -5.10 12.64 6.93
CA ASP A 88 -6.45 12.16 6.57
C ASP A 88 -6.45 10.78 5.94
N VAL A 89 -5.36 10.43 5.27
CA VAL A 89 -5.20 9.18 4.53
C VAL A 89 -3.88 8.52 4.90
N LEU A 90 -3.96 7.22 5.18
CA LEU A 90 -2.78 6.37 5.34
C LEU A 90 -2.81 5.26 4.28
N VAL A 91 -1.76 5.18 3.45
CA VAL A 91 -1.55 4.06 2.52
C VAL A 91 -0.37 3.21 3.01
N ASN A 92 -0.67 2.07 3.61
CA ASN A 92 0.29 1.04 3.96
C ASN A 92 0.60 0.20 2.72
N ASN A 93 1.70 0.53 2.01
CA ASN A 93 2.12 -0.15 0.80
C ASN A 93 3.54 -0.73 0.89
N ALA A 94 4.38 -0.26 1.82
CA ALA A 94 5.72 -0.81 1.99
C ALA A 94 5.69 -2.34 2.16
N GLY A 95 6.54 -3.03 1.41
CA GLY A 95 6.62 -4.49 1.49
C GLY A 95 8.00 -5.02 1.16
N THR A 96 8.28 -6.23 1.62
CA THR A 96 9.49 -6.99 1.30
C THR A 96 9.15 -8.46 1.07
N ASN A 97 9.90 -9.10 0.20
CA ASN A 97 9.87 -10.54 -0.01
C ASN A 97 11.30 -11.04 -0.27
N PRO A 98 12.09 -11.28 0.76
CA PRO A 98 13.50 -11.64 0.62
C PRO A 98 13.74 -13.14 0.37
N TYR A 99 12.68 -13.96 0.30
CA TYR A 99 12.79 -15.41 0.16
C TYR A 99 11.87 -15.94 -0.94
N PHE A 100 12.40 -16.84 -1.74
CA PHE A 100 11.64 -17.62 -2.73
C PHE A 100 12.05 -19.10 -2.60
N GLY A 101 11.12 -19.95 -2.17
CA GLY A 101 11.35 -21.37 -1.94
C GLY A 101 10.27 -22.03 -1.10
N PRO A 102 10.40 -23.34 -0.79
CA PRO A 102 9.47 -24.07 0.08
C PRO A 102 9.38 -23.41 1.46
N LEU A 103 8.16 -23.24 1.96
CA LEU A 103 7.94 -22.58 3.26
C LEU A 103 8.61 -23.33 4.42
N ILE A 104 8.68 -24.66 4.34
CA ILE A 104 9.27 -25.51 5.37
C ILE A 104 10.78 -25.26 5.55
N ASP A 105 11.46 -24.76 4.52
CA ASP A 105 12.89 -24.48 4.50
C ASP A 105 13.20 -23.00 4.79
N ALA A 106 12.18 -22.18 5.04
CA ALA A 106 12.37 -20.74 5.28
C ALA A 106 13.05 -20.50 6.64
N ASP A 107 14.14 -19.70 6.62
CA ASP A 107 14.81 -19.26 7.83
C ASP A 107 13.89 -18.35 8.66
N LEU A 108 13.90 -18.53 9.99
CA LEU A 108 13.13 -17.71 10.91
C LEU A 108 13.51 -16.22 10.86
N ALA A 109 14.77 -15.90 10.59
CA ALA A 109 15.19 -14.50 10.40
C ALA A 109 14.52 -13.85 9.18
N VAL A 110 14.32 -14.62 8.10
CA VAL A 110 13.56 -14.17 6.92
C VAL A 110 12.08 -14.01 7.24
N TRP A 111 11.53 -14.96 7.97
CA TRP A 111 10.17 -14.92 8.48
C TRP A 111 9.93 -13.65 9.29
N ASP A 112 10.71 -13.44 10.36
CA ASP A 112 10.59 -12.31 11.25
C ASP A 112 10.72 -10.99 10.50
N LYS A 113 11.68 -10.89 9.57
CA LYS A 113 11.90 -9.71 8.74
C LYS A 113 10.71 -9.39 7.86
N THR A 114 10.09 -10.41 7.28
CA THR A 114 8.93 -10.22 6.40
C THR A 114 7.71 -9.79 7.20
N PHE A 115 7.47 -10.40 8.34
CA PHE A 115 6.39 -10.01 9.26
C PHE A 115 6.58 -8.61 9.84
N GLU A 116 7.82 -8.26 10.20
CA GLU A 116 8.18 -6.93 10.70
C GLU A 116 7.73 -5.83 9.72
N VAL A 117 8.06 -5.98 8.44
CA VAL A 117 7.76 -4.96 7.44
C VAL A 117 6.33 -5.02 6.94
N ASN A 118 5.87 -6.23 6.55
CA ASN A 118 4.63 -6.39 5.80
C ASN A 118 3.37 -6.37 6.67
N LEU A 119 3.49 -6.67 7.96
CA LEU A 119 2.33 -6.80 8.85
C LEU A 119 2.46 -5.92 10.10
N ARG A 120 3.52 -6.10 10.92
CA ARG A 120 3.71 -5.31 12.14
C ARG A 120 3.82 -3.82 11.85
N GLY A 121 4.58 -3.44 10.80
CA GLY A 121 4.72 -2.05 10.40
C GLY A 121 3.40 -1.38 10.03
N TYR A 122 2.49 -2.11 9.36
CA TYR A 122 1.16 -1.62 9.01
C TYR A 122 0.32 -1.32 10.26
N LEU A 123 0.32 -2.26 11.22
CA LEU A 123 -0.38 -2.06 12.49
C LEU A 123 0.18 -0.86 13.25
N VAL A 124 1.52 -0.80 13.45
CA VAL A 124 2.18 0.26 14.21
C VAL A 124 1.91 1.63 13.59
N LEU A 125 2.08 1.77 12.27
CA LEU A 125 1.84 3.05 11.62
C LEU A 125 0.36 3.47 11.68
N THR A 126 -0.56 2.51 11.54
CA THR A 126 -2.00 2.79 11.70
C THR A 126 -2.31 3.28 13.13
N GLN A 127 -1.74 2.65 14.16
CA GLN A 127 -1.91 3.08 15.56
C GLN A 127 -1.38 4.49 15.79
N LEU A 128 -0.20 4.82 15.26
CA LEU A 128 0.42 6.14 15.39
C LEU A 128 -0.42 7.23 14.71
N VAL A 129 -0.85 7.00 13.47
CA VAL A 129 -1.69 7.95 12.71
C VAL A 129 -3.07 8.10 13.36
N TYR A 130 -3.66 7.00 13.82
CA TYR A 130 -4.94 7.04 14.52
C TYR A 130 -4.89 7.94 15.75
N ARG A 131 -3.92 7.74 16.63
CA ARG A 131 -3.75 8.53 17.87
C ARG A 131 -3.38 9.99 17.59
N ALA A 132 -2.56 10.25 16.56
CA ALA A 132 -2.11 11.60 16.21
C ALA A 132 -3.22 12.46 15.59
N TRP A 133 -4.17 11.85 14.87
CA TRP A 133 -5.16 12.61 14.11
C TRP A 133 -6.53 11.94 13.98
N MET A 134 -6.58 10.67 13.49
CA MET A 134 -7.83 10.08 13.01
C MET A 134 -8.83 9.76 14.12
N GLU A 135 -8.39 9.57 15.34
CA GLU A 135 -9.27 9.32 16.50
C GLU A 135 -10.30 10.42 16.69
N GLN A 136 -9.91 11.67 16.48
CA GLN A 136 -10.78 12.84 16.65
C GLN A 136 -11.43 13.30 15.32
N HIS A 137 -10.74 13.16 14.21
CA HIS A 137 -11.11 13.79 12.94
C HIS A 137 -11.62 12.81 11.88
N GLY A 138 -11.48 11.50 12.13
CA GLY A 138 -11.75 10.47 11.13
C GLY A 138 -10.66 10.38 10.05
N GLY A 139 -10.89 9.51 9.05
CA GLY A 139 -9.95 9.33 7.95
C GLY A 139 -10.15 8.04 7.19
N ALA A 140 -9.17 7.71 6.34
CA ALA A 140 -9.17 6.47 5.58
C ALA A 140 -7.79 5.80 5.61
N VAL A 141 -7.77 4.50 5.87
CA VAL A 141 -6.59 3.64 5.79
C VAL A 141 -6.76 2.69 4.61
N LEU A 142 -5.77 2.66 3.74
CA LEU A 142 -5.66 1.72 2.62
C LEU A 142 -4.46 0.81 2.84
N ASN A 143 -4.71 -0.48 2.97
CA ASN A 143 -3.67 -1.49 3.06
C ASN A 143 -3.45 -2.15 1.70
N ILE A 144 -2.19 -2.35 1.29
CA ILE A 144 -1.87 -3.09 0.07
C ILE A 144 -1.45 -4.52 0.45
N ALA A 145 -2.36 -5.45 0.19
CA ALA A 145 -2.11 -6.88 0.34
C ALA A 145 -1.50 -7.51 -0.93
N SER A 146 -2.04 -8.61 -1.38
CA SER A 146 -1.72 -9.34 -2.61
C SER A 146 -2.78 -10.41 -2.86
N THR A 147 -2.97 -10.84 -4.09
CA THR A 147 -3.70 -12.08 -4.41
C THR A 147 -3.11 -13.31 -3.70
N GLY A 148 -1.78 -13.31 -3.41
CA GLY A 148 -1.13 -14.32 -2.58
C GLY A 148 -1.65 -14.39 -1.14
N GLY A 149 -2.28 -13.33 -0.63
CA GLY A 149 -2.99 -13.38 0.66
C GLY A 149 -4.38 -14.02 0.61
N LEU A 150 -4.91 -14.28 -0.60
CA LEU A 150 -6.19 -14.96 -0.83
C LEU A 150 -5.99 -16.41 -1.27
N ARG A 151 -4.95 -16.67 -2.03
CA ARG A 151 -4.58 -18.00 -2.54
C ARG A 151 -3.07 -18.21 -2.42
N PRO A 152 -2.63 -19.38 -1.99
CA PRO A 152 -1.21 -19.66 -1.83
C PRO A 152 -0.49 -19.72 -3.18
N SER A 153 0.70 -19.16 -3.22
CA SER A 153 1.62 -19.19 -4.37
C SER A 153 2.82 -20.08 -4.07
N VAL A 154 3.20 -20.93 -5.01
CA VAL A 154 4.40 -21.77 -4.82
C VAL A 154 5.65 -20.89 -4.70
N GLY A 155 6.42 -21.09 -3.63
CA GLY A 155 7.67 -20.38 -3.38
C GLY A 155 7.53 -19.01 -2.70
N LEU A 156 6.32 -18.52 -2.46
CA LEU A 156 6.06 -17.22 -1.83
C LEU A 156 5.45 -17.33 -0.43
N GLY A 157 5.51 -18.51 0.20
CA GLY A 157 4.74 -18.84 1.41
C GLY A 157 4.91 -17.85 2.56
N VAL A 158 6.12 -17.37 2.87
CA VAL A 158 6.35 -16.38 3.93
C VAL A 158 5.62 -15.05 3.60
N TYR A 159 5.73 -14.60 2.36
CA TYR A 159 5.07 -13.39 1.88
C TYR A 159 3.54 -13.53 1.91
N ASP A 160 3.02 -14.63 1.37
CA ASP A 160 1.57 -14.86 1.26
C ASP A 160 0.91 -14.91 2.64
N VAL A 161 1.53 -15.53 3.64
CA VAL A 161 1.04 -15.55 5.03
C VAL A 161 0.97 -14.12 5.60
N THR A 162 1.99 -13.28 5.34
CA THR A 162 1.92 -11.88 5.80
C THR A 162 0.79 -11.11 5.09
N LYS A 163 0.52 -11.39 3.81
CA LYS A 163 -0.53 -10.70 3.04
C LYS A 163 -1.94 -11.20 3.41
N ALA A 164 -2.08 -12.46 3.80
CA ALA A 164 -3.30 -12.96 4.45
C ALA A 164 -3.52 -12.26 5.80
N GLY A 165 -2.45 -12.07 6.59
CA GLY A 165 -2.48 -11.28 7.81
C GLY A 165 -2.93 -9.83 7.60
N VAL A 166 -2.47 -9.17 6.52
CA VAL A 166 -2.91 -7.80 6.17
C VAL A 166 -4.40 -7.75 5.84
N ILE A 167 -4.93 -8.75 5.14
CA ILE A 167 -6.37 -8.86 4.84
C ILE A 167 -7.17 -8.96 6.13
N MET A 168 -6.76 -9.83 7.06
CA MET A 168 -7.45 -9.98 8.35
C MET A 168 -7.29 -8.72 9.22
N LEU A 169 -6.09 -8.13 9.27
CA LEU A 169 -5.84 -6.86 9.96
C LEU A 169 -6.76 -5.75 9.46
N THR A 170 -6.97 -5.65 8.14
CA THR A 170 -7.90 -4.69 7.52
C THR A 170 -9.32 -4.86 8.06
N ARG A 171 -9.83 -6.09 8.07
CA ARG A 171 -11.19 -6.40 8.54
C ARG A 171 -11.35 -6.13 10.03
N GLN A 172 -10.34 -6.48 10.84
CA GLN A 172 -10.35 -6.25 12.28
C GLN A 172 -10.37 -4.75 12.60
N LEU A 173 -9.45 -3.98 11.99
CA LEU A 173 -9.40 -2.53 12.18
C LEU A 173 -10.66 -1.83 11.66
N ALA A 174 -11.22 -2.27 10.54
CA ALA A 174 -12.47 -1.73 10.02
C ALA A 174 -13.63 -1.90 11.00
N ARG A 175 -13.68 -3.02 11.72
CA ARG A 175 -14.70 -3.30 12.72
C ARG A 175 -14.50 -2.50 14.01
N GLU A 176 -13.25 -2.35 14.45
CA GLU A 176 -12.91 -1.64 15.71
C GLU A 176 -12.96 -0.12 15.56
N LEU A 177 -12.50 0.42 14.43
CA LEU A 177 -12.41 1.86 14.17
C LEU A 177 -13.62 2.41 13.40
N GLY A 178 -14.56 1.53 13.01
CA GLY A 178 -15.75 1.90 12.25
C GLY A 178 -16.58 3.00 12.90
N GLY A 179 -17.14 3.88 12.05
CA GLY A 179 -17.85 5.09 12.46
C GLY A 179 -17.00 6.36 12.37
N ARG A 180 -15.67 6.25 12.43
CA ARG A 180 -14.76 7.40 12.24
C ARG A 180 -13.71 7.14 11.16
N VAL A 181 -13.12 5.95 11.13
CA VAL A 181 -12.04 5.60 10.19
C VAL A 181 -12.50 4.42 9.33
N ARG A 182 -12.41 4.58 8.01
CA ARG A 182 -12.62 3.49 7.07
C ARG A 182 -11.27 2.80 6.81
N VAL A 183 -11.26 1.48 6.87
CA VAL A 183 -10.07 0.68 6.61
C VAL A 183 -10.39 -0.33 5.52
N ASN A 184 -9.74 -0.20 4.37
CA ASN A 184 -9.95 -1.09 3.22
C ASN A 184 -8.61 -1.63 2.71
N CYS A 185 -8.67 -2.61 1.85
CA CYS A 185 -7.52 -3.29 1.28
C CYS A 185 -7.64 -3.38 -0.24
N ILE A 186 -6.51 -3.24 -0.94
CA ILE A 186 -6.36 -3.71 -2.31
C ILE A 186 -5.50 -4.97 -2.27
N ALA A 187 -5.90 -6.00 -3.02
CA ALA A 187 -5.13 -7.21 -3.27
C ALA A 187 -4.70 -7.26 -4.74
N PRO A 188 -3.52 -6.71 -5.09
CA PRO A 188 -3.03 -6.73 -6.46
C PRO A 188 -2.62 -8.15 -6.90
N GLY A 189 -2.83 -8.44 -8.18
CA GLY A 189 -2.16 -9.53 -8.88
C GLY A 189 -0.73 -9.16 -9.25
N LEU A 190 -0.21 -9.73 -10.35
CA LEU A 190 1.12 -9.40 -10.85
C LEU A 190 1.09 -8.07 -11.63
N PHE A 191 1.85 -7.10 -11.13
CA PHE A 191 2.07 -5.80 -11.77
C PHE A 191 3.53 -5.65 -12.20
N LYS A 192 3.77 -4.92 -13.29
CA LYS A 192 5.11 -4.64 -13.82
C LYS A 192 5.85 -3.65 -12.91
N THR A 193 6.37 -4.14 -11.80
CA THR A 193 7.13 -3.36 -10.82
C THR A 193 8.50 -3.96 -10.60
N ARG A 194 9.47 -3.16 -10.17
CA ARG A 194 10.78 -3.68 -9.76
C ARG A 194 10.69 -4.65 -8.57
N PHE A 195 9.68 -4.53 -7.71
CA PHE A 195 9.44 -5.47 -6.62
C PHE A 195 9.13 -6.89 -7.13
N ALA A 196 8.38 -6.99 -8.22
CA ALA A 196 7.97 -8.26 -8.83
C ALA A 196 8.86 -8.68 -10.02
N GLU A 197 10.00 -8.01 -10.23
CA GLU A 197 10.87 -8.21 -11.40
C GLU A 197 11.30 -9.67 -11.57
N ALA A 198 11.67 -10.35 -10.48
CA ALA A 198 12.05 -11.76 -10.51
C ALA A 198 10.92 -12.69 -11.02
N LEU A 199 9.65 -12.27 -10.94
CA LEU A 199 8.52 -13.04 -11.45
C LEU A 199 8.23 -12.73 -12.91
N TRP A 200 8.21 -11.46 -13.31
CA TRP A 200 7.82 -11.10 -14.68
C TRP A 200 9.00 -11.10 -15.68
N SER A 201 10.26 -11.10 -15.20
CA SER A 201 11.43 -11.31 -16.06
C SER A 201 11.71 -12.79 -16.37
N ASN A 202 11.08 -13.71 -15.65
CA ASN A 202 11.14 -15.15 -15.94
C ASN A 202 10.01 -15.49 -16.93
N GLU A 203 10.38 -15.81 -18.17
CA GLU A 203 9.42 -16.06 -19.25
C GLU A 203 8.41 -17.17 -18.90
N ALA A 204 8.85 -18.28 -18.29
CA ALA A 204 7.94 -19.39 -17.94
C ALA A 204 6.94 -19.00 -16.84
N VAL A 205 7.35 -18.15 -15.88
CA VAL A 205 6.46 -17.63 -14.84
C VAL A 205 5.48 -16.62 -15.45
N LEU A 206 5.99 -15.69 -16.25
CA LEU A 206 5.18 -14.69 -16.94
C LEU A 206 4.13 -15.32 -17.84
N GLU A 207 4.54 -16.29 -18.68
CA GLU A 207 3.63 -17.00 -19.58
C GLU A 207 2.50 -17.70 -18.81
N ARG A 208 2.83 -18.40 -17.73
CA ARG A 208 1.81 -19.05 -16.88
C ARG A 208 0.82 -18.05 -16.28
N VAL A 209 1.31 -16.90 -15.79
CA VAL A 209 0.45 -15.84 -15.24
C VAL A 209 -0.43 -15.24 -16.32
N VAL A 210 0.13 -14.97 -17.50
CA VAL A 210 -0.60 -14.38 -18.63
C VAL A 210 -1.66 -15.35 -19.16
N GLN A 211 -1.34 -16.64 -19.29
CA GLN A 211 -2.31 -17.66 -19.72
C GLN A 211 -3.47 -17.84 -18.74
N GLY A 212 -3.19 -17.70 -17.41
CA GLY A 212 -4.23 -17.75 -16.36
C GLY A 212 -4.98 -16.44 -16.15
N ASN A 213 -4.66 -15.39 -16.91
CA ASN A 213 -5.27 -14.07 -16.75
C ASN A 213 -6.19 -13.74 -17.93
N PRO A 214 -7.49 -13.51 -17.73
CA PRO A 214 -8.43 -13.17 -18.81
C PRO A 214 -8.02 -11.96 -19.66
N PHE A 215 -7.27 -11.00 -19.12
CA PHE A 215 -6.76 -9.86 -19.88
C PHE A 215 -5.52 -10.18 -20.72
N GLY A 216 -4.93 -11.38 -20.58
CA GLY A 216 -3.77 -11.80 -21.34
C GLY A 216 -2.50 -10.97 -21.08
N ARG A 217 -2.40 -10.31 -19.93
CA ARG A 217 -1.27 -9.46 -19.56
C ARG A 217 -1.16 -9.28 -18.04
N ILE A 218 -0.02 -8.78 -17.61
CA ILE A 218 0.15 -8.26 -16.24
C ILE A 218 -0.29 -6.79 -16.16
N GLY A 219 -0.58 -6.30 -14.93
CA GLY A 219 -0.99 -4.92 -14.70
C GLY A 219 0.16 -3.92 -14.82
N ASN A 220 -0.15 -2.71 -15.27
CA ASN A 220 0.76 -1.57 -15.14
C ASN A 220 0.52 -0.86 -13.80
N PRO A 221 1.55 -0.34 -13.11
CA PRO A 221 1.41 0.28 -11.80
C PRO A 221 0.32 1.37 -11.73
N GLU A 222 0.14 2.14 -12.79
CA GLU A 222 -0.82 3.25 -12.86
C GLU A 222 -2.27 2.78 -12.77
N GLU A 223 -2.56 1.53 -13.14
CA GLU A 223 -3.93 0.98 -13.13
C GLU A 223 -4.49 0.76 -11.71
N ILE A 224 -3.63 0.82 -10.67
CA ILE A 224 -4.08 0.72 -9.27
C ILE A 224 -4.59 2.06 -8.71
N ALA A 225 -4.17 3.19 -9.31
CA ALA A 225 -4.37 4.51 -8.75
C ALA A 225 -5.84 4.88 -8.58
N GLY A 226 -6.67 4.61 -9.60
CA GLY A 226 -8.10 4.90 -9.55
C GLY A 226 -8.83 4.19 -8.41
N ALA A 227 -8.51 2.93 -8.17
CA ALA A 227 -9.07 2.15 -7.07
C ALA A 227 -8.60 2.68 -5.70
N ALA A 228 -7.33 3.07 -5.59
CA ALA A 228 -6.81 3.67 -4.36
C ALA A 228 -7.52 5.00 -4.05
N VAL A 229 -7.67 5.89 -5.04
CA VAL A 229 -8.43 7.14 -4.92
C VAL A 229 -9.87 6.87 -4.49
N PHE A 230 -10.55 5.92 -5.13
CA PHE A 230 -11.91 5.53 -4.75
C PHE A 230 -11.99 5.16 -3.27
N LEU A 231 -11.16 4.21 -2.82
CA LEU A 231 -11.25 3.66 -1.47
C LEU A 231 -10.91 4.67 -0.36
N VAL A 232 -10.10 5.69 -0.64
CA VAL A 232 -9.75 6.70 0.37
C VAL A 232 -10.61 7.96 0.30
N SER A 233 -11.35 8.17 -0.78
CA SER A 233 -12.20 9.34 -0.98
C SER A 233 -13.61 9.17 -0.40
N ASP A 234 -14.41 10.25 -0.43
CA ASP A 234 -15.81 10.23 0.00
C ASP A 234 -16.72 9.39 -0.93
N ALA A 235 -16.24 9.02 -2.12
CA ALA A 235 -16.93 8.08 -3.01
C ALA A 235 -17.11 6.70 -2.36
N ALA A 236 -16.22 6.33 -1.42
CA ALA A 236 -16.27 5.08 -0.67
C ALA A 236 -16.81 5.26 0.76
N SER A 237 -17.65 6.27 1.02
CA SER A 237 -18.13 6.61 2.37
C SER A 237 -18.86 5.47 3.10
N TYR A 238 -19.40 4.49 2.35
CA TYR A 238 -20.05 3.30 2.91
C TYR A 238 -19.29 2.00 2.62
N VAL A 239 -18.01 2.11 2.22
CA VAL A 239 -17.12 0.97 1.95
C VAL A 239 -16.12 0.85 3.09
N ASN A 240 -16.20 -0.23 3.88
CA ASN A 240 -15.34 -0.47 5.02
C ASN A 240 -15.07 -1.98 5.18
N GLY A 241 -13.84 -2.37 5.51
CA GLY A 241 -13.41 -3.75 5.68
C GLY A 241 -13.30 -4.57 4.38
N GLN A 242 -13.37 -3.91 3.22
CA GLN A 242 -13.38 -4.59 1.93
C GLN A 242 -11.98 -4.90 1.42
N VAL A 243 -11.90 -5.98 0.64
CA VAL A 243 -10.71 -6.38 -0.10
C VAL A 243 -11.03 -6.31 -1.58
N LEU A 244 -10.49 -5.30 -2.25
CA LEU A 244 -10.67 -5.13 -3.69
C LEU A 244 -9.53 -5.82 -4.43
N VAL A 245 -9.84 -6.89 -5.14
CA VAL A 245 -8.87 -7.60 -5.99
C VAL A 245 -8.69 -6.83 -7.29
N ILE A 246 -7.43 -6.60 -7.68
CA ILE A 246 -7.06 -5.95 -8.94
C ILE A 246 -5.98 -6.80 -9.61
N ASP A 247 -6.41 -7.71 -10.45
CA ASP A 247 -5.55 -8.74 -11.02
C ASP A 247 -5.92 -9.15 -12.46
N GLY A 248 -6.79 -8.39 -13.13
CA GLY A 248 -7.28 -8.71 -14.47
C GLY A 248 -8.15 -9.97 -14.55
N GLY A 249 -8.71 -10.40 -13.42
CA GLY A 249 -9.54 -11.61 -13.31
C GLY A 249 -8.75 -12.90 -13.05
N GLY A 250 -7.43 -12.81 -12.80
CA GLY A 250 -6.56 -13.98 -12.62
C GLY A 250 -6.89 -14.85 -11.38
N THR A 251 -7.53 -14.29 -10.35
CA THR A 251 -8.04 -15.04 -9.20
C THR A 251 -9.53 -15.30 -9.26
N GLY A 252 -10.20 -14.77 -10.27
CA GLY A 252 -11.61 -15.00 -10.50
C GLY A 252 -11.89 -16.48 -10.66
N GLU A 253 -12.50 -17.09 -9.65
CA GLU A 253 -13.15 -18.38 -9.85
C GLU A 253 -14.55 -18.15 -10.29
N GLY A 254 -14.88 -18.94 -11.31
CA GLY A 254 -16.24 -19.39 -11.36
C GLY A 254 -16.55 -20.24 -10.13
#